data_33087b26067e01743c1bba78fad83d2b
#
_entry.id   33087b26067e01743c1bba78fad83d2b
#
_cell.length_a   1.000
_cell.length_b   1.000
_cell.length_c   1.000
_cell.angle_alpha   90.00
_cell.angle_beta   90.00
_cell.angle_gamma   90.00
#
_symmetry.space_group_name_H-M   'P 1'
#
loop_
_entity.id
_entity.type
_entity.pdbx_description
1 polymer ?
#
loop_
_entity_poly.entity_id
_entity_poly.type
_entity_poly.pdbx_seq_one_letter_code
_entity_poly.pdbx_strand_id
1 'polypeptide(L)'
;MRFLGGRYRLRRKLGEGGMASVWEAHDEVLDRQVAVKLLTPEHTADIDAFERARNEARSGARFAHPNVVAVYDFGTSRRAGRGTAYLVMELVEGQSLDRVMLDGPLDWQVAGRVCAEVGAGLAAAHGHGVVHRDIKPANVVLTASGAKILDFGVAARIGQPDQLPDGTLMGTPAYLAPERLERGTAAPAADVYAVGVLLYQCLTGRLPWPANTDEQMLHAHRSMPPAPLPTIAGLPEEVAEMCTASLSKLPEARPTSVALALLLSAAVDVPVHVPPVLRPMPVKDDALHAATEAISV
;
A
#
# COMPACT_ATOMS: atom_id res chain seq x y z
N MET A 1 0.04 -32.10 -8.41
CA MET A 1 -0.48 -31.01 -7.55
C MET A 1 0.70 -30.37 -6.82
N ARG A 2 0.73 -29.05 -6.71
CA ARG A 2 1.82 -28.31 -6.06
C ARG A 2 1.38 -27.83 -4.68
N PHE A 3 2.01 -28.35 -3.61
CA PHE A 3 1.79 -27.93 -2.23
C PHE A 3 2.93 -27.05 -1.72
N LEU A 4 2.59 -26.10 -0.86
CA LEU A 4 3.53 -25.26 -0.15
C LEU A 4 3.38 -25.50 1.35
N GLY A 5 4.50 -25.74 2.03
CA GLY A 5 4.52 -26.02 3.47
C GLY A 5 3.64 -27.20 3.91
N GLY A 6 3.28 -28.11 3.00
CA GLY A 6 2.34 -29.20 3.28
C GLY A 6 0.88 -28.78 3.51
N ARG A 7 0.57 -27.49 3.43
CA ARG A 7 -0.73 -26.90 3.81
C ARG A 7 -1.47 -26.26 2.64
N TYR A 8 -0.78 -25.48 1.79
CA TYR A 8 -1.42 -24.69 0.76
C TYR A 8 -1.31 -25.38 -0.59
N ARG A 9 -2.45 -25.80 -1.15
CA ARG A 9 -2.55 -26.45 -2.46
C ARG A 9 -2.78 -25.39 -3.53
N LEU A 10 -1.76 -25.13 -4.37
CA LEU A 10 -1.86 -24.18 -5.47
C LEU A 10 -2.85 -24.68 -6.53
N ARG A 11 -3.72 -23.77 -6.98
CA ARG A 11 -4.75 -24.04 -8.00
C ARG A 11 -4.44 -23.32 -9.30
N ARG A 12 -4.69 -22.04 -9.37
CA ARG A 12 -4.61 -21.21 -10.57
C ARG A 12 -3.68 -20.03 -10.34
N LYS A 13 -2.88 -19.70 -11.36
CA LYS A 13 -2.05 -18.49 -11.34
C LYS A 13 -2.95 -17.27 -11.58
N LEU A 14 -2.88 -16.28 -10.72
CA LEU A 14 -3.65 -15.04 -10.78
C LEU A 14 -2.86 -13.92 -11.48
N GLY A 15 -1.53 -13.90 -11.27
CA GLY A 15 -0.66 -12.87 -11.83
C GLY A 15 0.81 -13.27 -11.74
N GLU A 16 1.65 -12.55 -12.50
CA GLU A 16 3.11 -12.70 -12.51
C GLU A 16 3.76 -11.34 -12.64
N GLY A 17 4.77 -11.10 -11.80
CA GLY A 17 5.66 -9.96 -11.87
C GLY A 17 7.12 -10.40 -11.83
N GLY A 18 8.04 -9.45 -12.00
CA GLY A 18 9.48 -9.76 -12.04
C GLY A 18 10.03 -10.47 -10.80
N MET A 19 9.46 -10.20 -9.62
CA MET A 19 9.98 -10.71 -8.34
C MET A 19 9.13 -11.85 -7.75
N ALA A 20 7.87 -11.98 -8.16
CA ALA A 20 6.93 -12.93 -7.56
C ALA A 20 5.80 -13.33 -8.53
N SER A 21 5.17 -14.45 -8.25
CA SER A 21 3.91 -14.86 -8.88
C SER A 21 2.83 -15.03 -7.83
N VAL A 22 1.61 -14.60 -8.14
CA VAL A 22 0.45 -14.73 -7.26
C VAL A 22 -0.42 -15.88 -7.73
N TRP A 23 -0.83 -16.72 -6.81
CA TRP A 23 -1.62 -17.92 -7.05
C TRP A 23 -2.87 -17.95 -6.18
N GLU A 24 -3.96 -18.39 -6.75
CA GLU A 24 -5.09 -18.91 -5.98
C GLU A 24 -4.67 -20.25 -5.38
N ALA A 25 -4.94 -20.46 -4.11
CA ALA A 25 -4.63 -21.67 -3.38
C ALA A 25 -5.74 -22.05 -2.41
N HIS A 26 -5.75 -23.31 -1.98
CA HIS A 26 -6.62 -23.82 -0.94
C HIS A 26 -5.80 -24.13 0.31
N ASP A 27 -6.19 -23.58 1.44
CA ASP A 27 -5.66 -23.89 2.77
C ASP A 27 -6.35 -25.17 3.26
N GLU A 28 -5.67 -26.30 3.16
CA GLU A 28 -6.22 -27.61 3.52
C GLU A 28 -6.45 -27.79 5.03
N VAL A 29 -5.90 -26.92 5.86
CA VAL A 29 -6.09 -26.96 7.33
C VAL A 29 -7.31 -26.18 7.76
N LEU A 30 -7.54 -25.01 7.18
CA LEU A 30 -8.66 -24.13 7.53
C LEU A 30 -9.82 -24.20 6.53
N ASP A 31 -9.73 -25.09 5.52
CA ASP A 31 -10.73 -25.31 4.47
C ASP A 31 -11.24 -24.01 3.83
N ARG A 32 -10.29 -23.18 3.37
CA ARG A 32 -10.61 -21.88 2.74
C ARG A 32 -9.74 -21.57 1.54
N GLN A 33 -10.25 -20.73 0.66
CA GLN A 33 -9.47 -20.18 -0.44
C GLN A 33 -8.60 -19.02 0.04
N VAL A 34 -7.38 -18.93 -0.48
CA VAL A 34 -6.40 -17.90 -0.15
C VAL A 34 -5.63 -17.48 -1.41
N ALA A 35 -5.05 -16.30 -1.40
CA ALA A 35 -4.04 -15.90 -2.36
C ALA A 35 -2.64 -16.19 -1.79
N VAL A 36 -1.74 -16.69 -2.65
CA VAL A 36 -0.36 -16.99 -2.26
C VAL A 36 0.60 -16.29 -3.21
N LYS A 37 1.36 -15.34 -2.70
CA LYS A 37 2.45 -14.64 -3.39
C LYS A 37 3.72 -15.45 -3.20
N LEU A 38 4.27 -15.99 -4.30
CA LEU A 38 5.48 -16.79 -4.32
C LEU A 38 6.63 -15.96 -4.85
N LEU A 39 7.70 -15.83 -4.08
CA LEU A 39 8.95 -15.25 -4.58
C LEU A 39 9.59 -16.19 -5.60
N THR A 40 10.23 -15.61 -6.62
CA THR A 40 11.05 -16.42 -7.52
C THR A 40 12.24 -17.03 -6.76
N PRO A 41 12.83 -18.14 -7.23
CA PRO A 41 13.98 -18.76 -6.54
C PRO A 41 15.16 -17.81 -6.37
N GLU A 42 15.39 -16.95 -7.37
CA GLU A 42 16.45 -15.94 -7.35
C GLU A 42 16.25 -14.93 -6.22
N HIS A 43 15.02 -14.41 -6.07
CA HIS A 43 14.67 -13.49 -4.99
C HIS A 43 14.53 -14.17 -3.62
N THR A 44 14.29 -15.48 -3.58
CA THR A 44 14.32 -16.22 -2.31
C THR A 44 15.77 -16.45 -1.84
N ALA A 45 16.71 -16.57 -2.75
CA ALA A 45 18.14 -16.71 -2.42
C ALA A 45 18.80 -15.35 -2.11
N ASP A 46 18.23 -14.25 -2.58
CA ASP A 46 18.63 -12.89 -2.24
C ASP A 46 18.14 -12.54 -0.82
N ILE A 47 19.09 -12.31 0.08
CA ILE A 47 18.81 -12.02 1.50
C ILE A 47 17.95 -10.77 1.64
N ASP A 48 18.22 -9.73 0.86
CA ASP A 48 17.50 -8.46 0.95
C ASP A 48 16.07 -8.61 0.42
N ALA A 49 15.87 -9.34 -0.67
CA ALA A 49 14.54 -9.63 -1.20
C ALA A 49 13.72 -10.50 -0.23
N PHE A 50 14.35 -11.49 0.39
CA PHE A 50 13.71 -12.33 1.41
C PHE A 50 13.28 -11.51 2.64
N GLU A 51 14.18 -10.68 3.18
CA GLU A 51 13.86 -9.83 4.34
C GLU A 51 12.79 -8.78 3.99
N ARG A 52 12.77 -8.25 2.75
CA ARG A 52 11.67 -7.39 2.29
C ARG A 52 10.32 -8.12 2.35
N ALA A 53 10.23 -9.31 1.79
CA ALA A 53 8.99 -10.10 1.81
C ALA A 53 8.55 -10.46 3.24
N ARG A 54 9.51 -10.76 4.12
CA ARG A 54 9.23 -11.02 5.54
C ARG A 54 8.75 -9.76 6.27
N ASN A 55 9.29 -8.59 5.94
CA ASN A 55 8.86 -7.32 6.50
C ASN A 55 7.48 -6.90 5.97
N GLU A 56 7.18 -7.17 4.70
CA GLU A 56 5.84 -7.06 4.11
C GLU A 56 4.83 -7.87 4.93
N ALA A 57 5.12 -9.15 5.15
CA ALA A 57 4.27 -10.03 5.95
C ALA A 57 4.05 -9.49 7.37
N ARG A 58 5.12 -9.06 8.04
CA ARG A 58 5.05 -8.51 9.39
C ARG A 58 4.28 -7.19 9.45
N SER A 59 4.40 -6.35 8.44
CA SER A 59 3.70 -5.07 8.35
C SER A 59 2.21 -5.29 8.14
N GLY A 60 1.83 -6.13 7.17
CA GLY A 60 0.43 -6.44 6.89
C GLY A 60 -0.27 -7.24 8.00
N ALA A 61 0.48 -8.04 8.79
CA ALA A 61 -0.08 -8.80 9.90
C ALA A 61 -0.31 -7.98 11.19
N ARG A 62 0.15 -6.71 11.25
CA ARG A 62 0.04 -5.86 12.45
C ARG A 62 -1.35 -5.34 12.73
N PHE A 63 -2.18 -5.26 11.72
CA PHE A 63 -3.52 -4.69 11.82
C PHE A 63 -4.47 -5.37 10.84
N ALA A 64 -5.75 -5.31 11.13
CA ALA A 64 -6.82 -5.74 10.23
C ALA A 64 -7.72 -4.55 9.93
N HIS A 65 -8.06 -4.37 8.65
CA HIS A 65 -8.94 -3.30 8.21
C HIS A 65 -9.76 -3.75 7.00
N PRO A 66 -11.05 -3.41 6.89
CA PRO A 66 -11.89 -3.83 5.76
C PRO A 66 -11.34 -3.42 4.39
N ASN A 67 -10.66 -2.28 4.32
CA ASN A 67 -10.07 -1.76 3.07
C ASN A 67 -8.58 -2.13 2.87
N VAL A 68 -8.08 -3.10 3.61
CA VAL A 68 -6.72 -3.64 3.46
C VAL A 68 -6.78 -5.15 3.37
N VAL A 69 -6.03 -5.73 2.44
CA VAL A 69 -5.92 -7.19 2.30
C VAL A 69 -5.26 -7.78 3.54
N ALA A 70 -5.93 -8.74 4.17
CA ALA A 70 -5.42 -9.42 5.36
C ALA A 70 -4.26 -10.36 5.01
N VAL A 71 -3.18 -10.29 5.76
CA VAL A 71 -2.06 -11.25 5.71
C VAL A 71 -2.32 -12.37 6.71
N TYR A 72 -2.25 -13.61 6.25
CA TYR A 72 -2.57 -14.78 7.06
C TYR A 72 -1.34 -15.58 7.51
N ASP A 73 -0.32 -15.69 6.65
CA ASP A 73 0.85 -16.51 6.94
C ASP A 73 2.05 -16.12 6.08
N PHE A 74 3.25 -16.43 6.54
CA PHE A 74 4.48 -16.32 5.78
C PHE A 74 5.35 -17.54 6.04
N GLY A 75 5.85 -18.16 4.99
CA GLY A 75 6.64 -19.37 5.13
C GLY A 75 7.68 -19.56 4.04
N THR A 76 8.47 -20.61 4.22
CA THR A 76 9.41 -21.10 3.23
C THR A 76 9.10 -22.54 2.91
N SER A 77 9.13 -22.89 1.62
CA SER A 77 8.99 -24.26 1.17
C SER A 77 10.27 -24.71 0.46
N ARG A 78 10.83 -25.85 0.82
CA ARG A 78 12.00 -26.43 0.16
C ARG A 78 11.55 -27.53 -0.80
N ARG A 79 11.91 -27.40 -2.07
CA ARG A 79 11.68 -28.46 -3.08
C ARG A 79 12.94 -28.63 -3.91
N ALA A 80 13.39 -29.87 -4.06
CA ALA A 80 14.60 -30.21 -4.83
C ALA A 80 15.84 -29.37 -4.47
N GLY A 81 16.04 -29.10 -3.18
CA GLY A 81 17.17 -28.31 -2.69
C GLY A 81 17.04 -26.79 -2.83
N ARG A 82 15.97 -26.28 -3.48
CA ARG A 82 15.72 -24.84 -3.62
C ARG A 82 14.65 -24.37 -2.66
N GLY A 83 14.93 -23.32 -1.89
CA GLY A 83 13.96 -22.61 -1.06
C GLY A 83 13.04 -21.75 -1.93
N THR A 84 11.78 -21.60 -1.53
CA THR A 84 10.84 -20.64 -2.10
C THR A 84 10.10 -20.00 -0.94
N ALA A 85 10.23 -18.68 -0.77
CA ALA A 85 9.45 -17.94 0.21
C ALA A 85 8.06 -17.65 -0.34
N TYR A 86 7.05 -17.68 0.53
CA TYR A 86 5.68 -17.39 0.16
C TYR A 86 4.97 -16.59 1.25
N LEU A 87 4.08 -15.71 0.81
CA LEU A 87 3.15 -14.94 1.64
C LEU A 87 1.74 -15.42 1.34
N VAL A 88 0.98 -15.73 2.38
CA VAL A 88 -0.44 -16.14 2.28
C VAL A 88 -1.31 -14.99 2.73
N MET A 89 -2.28 -14.63 1.92
CA MET A 89 -3.17 -13.51 2.17
C MET A 89 -4.61 -13.79 1.73
N GLU A 90 -5.49 -12.92 2.07
CA GLU A 90 -6.88 -12.91 1.64
C GLU A 90 -6.96 -13.01 0.11
N LEU A 91 -7.77 -13.94 -0.38
CA LEU A 91 -8.14 -13.98 -1.80
C LEU A 91 -9.23 -12.94 -2.03
N VAL A 92 -8.90 -11.87 -2.75
CA VAL A 92 -9.81 -10.78 -3.05
C VAL A 92 -10.48 -11.03 -4.38
N GLU A 93 -11.81 -11.11 -4.37
CA GLU A 93 -12.63 -11.16 -5.58
C GLU A 93 -13.01 -9.76 -6.02
N GLY A 94 -12.55 -9.35 -7.20
CA GLY A 94 -12.78 -8.01 -7.71
C GLY A 94 -11.93 -7.70 -8.93
N GLN A 95 -11.96 -6.44 -9.33
CA GLN A 95 -11.18 -5.93 -10.45
C GLN A 95 -10.23 -4.85 -9.97
N SER A 96 -8.97 -4.88 -10.39
CA SER A 96 -8.02 -3.83 -10.04
C SER A 96 -8.42 -2.50 -10.69
N LEU A 97 -8.16 -1.41 -9.96
CA LEU A 97 -8.59 -0.08 -10.37
C LEU A 97 -7.96 0.36 -11.69
N ASP A 98 -6.72 -0.06 -11.97
CA ASP A 98 -6.07 0.21 -13.27
C ASP A 98 -6.84 -0.42 -14.43
N ARG A 99 -7.43 -1.61 -14.24
CA ARG A 99 -8.28 -2.25 -15.25
C ARG A 99 -9.61 -1.52 -15.42
N VAL A 100 -10.24 -1.10 -14.32
CA VAL A 100 -11.48 -0.34 -14.37
C VAL A 100 -11.28 0.99 -15.11
N MET A 101 -10.13 1.63 -14.89
CA MET A 101 -9.80 2.91 -15.53
C MET A 101 -9.42 2.79 -17.02
N LEU A 102 -9.31 1.59 -17.60
CA LEU A 102 -9.15 1.43 -19.05
C LEU A 102 -10.39 1.93 -19.83
N ASP A 103 -11.55 1.92 -19.20
CA ASP A 103 -12.81 2.41 -19.81
C ASP A 103 -12.96 3.94 -19.73
N GLY A 104 -11.99 4.64 -19.11
CA GLY A 104 -11.96 6.10 -18.98
C GLY A 104 -11.96 6.59 -17.53
N PRO A 105 -12.18 7.90 -17.32
CA PRO A 105 -12.31 8.48 -15.98
C PRO A 105 -13.54 7.94 -15.26
N LEU A 106 -13.50 7.93 -13.94
CA LEU A 106 -14.61 7.49 -13.10
C LEU A 106 -15.56 8.67 -12.81
N ASP A 107 -16.83 8.35 -12.57
CA ASP A 107 -17.73 9.32 -11.93
C ASP A 107 -17.11 9.79 -10.60
N TRP A 108 -17.25 11.08 -10.31
CA TRP A 108 -16.58 11.68 -9.14
C TRP A 108 -17.00 11.03 -7.82
N GLN A 109 -18.26 10.54 -7.71
CA GLN A 109 -18.75 9.82 -6.54
C GLN A 109 -17.99 8.49 -6.35
N VAL A 110 -17.76 7.76 -7.45
CA VAL A 110 -16.98 6.52 -7.42
C VAL A 110 -15.53 6.80 -7.08
N ALA A 111 -14.92 7.82 -7.71
CA ALA A 111 -13.54 8.23 -7.41
C ALA A 111 -13.38 8.66 -5.94
N GLY A 112 -14.30 9.48 -5.43
CA GLY A 112 -14.36 9.92 -4.04
C GLY A 112 -14.49 8.76 -3.07
N ARG A 113 -15.40 7.82 -3.33
CA ARG A 113 -15.57 6.60 -2.52
C ARG A 113 -14.30 5.76 -2.47
N VAL A 114 -13.73 5.44 -3.62
CA VAL A 114 -12.50 4.63 -3.70
C VAL A 114 -11.37 5.28 -2.90
N CYS A 115 -11.15 6.59 -3.07
CA CYS A 115 -10.09 7.30 -2.36
C CYS A 115 -10.39 7.48 -0.87
N ALA A 116 -11.66 7.59 -0.45
CA ALA A 116 -12.06 7.58 0.95
C ALA A 116 -11.73 6.25 1.63
N GLU A 117 -12.09 5.14 0.97
CA GLU A 117 -11.84 3.78 1.44
C GLU A 117 -10.33 3.46 1.50
N VAL A 118 -9.55 3.89 0.48
CA VAL A 118 -8.08 3.81 0.49
C VAL A 118 -7.50 4.66 1.62
N GLY A 119 -7.96 5.89 1.79
CA GLY A 119 -7.56 6.77 2.88
C GLY A 119 -7.81 6.16 4.26
N ALA A 120 -8.95 5.49 4.46
CA ALA A 120 -9.29 4.79 5.71
C ALA A 120 -8.34 3.61 5.98
N GLY A 121 -8.04 2.79 4.96
CA GLY A 121 -7.04 1.72 5.05
C GLY A 121 -5.65 2.24 5.41
N LEU A 122 -5.24 3.35 4.79
CA LEU A 122 -3.97 4.02 5.11
C LEU A 122 -3.97 4.61 6.52
N ALA A 123 -5.09 5.19 6.99
CA ALA A 123 -5.19 5.69 8.34
C ALA A 123 -4.96 4.58 9.38
N ALA A 124 -5.48 3.38 9.13
CA ALA A 124 -5.22 2.21 9.96
C ALA A 124 -3.74 1.81 9.94
N ALA A 125 -3.10 1.74 8.77
CA ALA A 125 -1.68 1.43 8.65
C ALA A 125 -0.80 2.46 9.37
N HIS A 126 -1.05 3.74 9.14
CA HIS A 126 -0.32 4.85 9.76
C HIS A 126 -0.45 4.85 11.29
N GLY A 127 -1.65 4.54 11.80
CA GLY A 127 -1.88 4.37 13.25
C GLY A 127 -1.06 3.23 13.87
N HIS A 128 -0.64 2.24 13.07
CA HIS A 128 0.26 1.15 13.48
C HIS A 128 1.72 1.38 13.11
N GLY A 129 2.05 2.60 12.68
CA GLY A 129 3.41 3.01 12.36
C GLY A 129 3.93 2.46 11.02
N VAL A 130 3.04 2.12 10.08
CA VAL A 130 3.36 1.55 8.77
C VAL A 130 2.99 2.53 7.67
N VAL A 131 3.90 2.76 6.71
CA VAL A 131 3.70 3.55 5.48
C VAL A 131 3.70 2.59 4.30
N HIS A 132 2.75 2.72 3.39
CA HIS A 132 2.57 1.78 2.25
C HIS A 132 3.63 1.97 1.15
N ARG A 133 3.91 3.21 0.76
CA ARG A 133 4.93 3.66 -0.20
C ARG A 133 4.72 3.32 -1.69
N ASP A 134 3.69 2.55 -2.06
CA ASP A 134 3.38 2.23 -3.46
C ASP A 134 1.86 2.23 -3.74
N ILE A 135 1.16 3.27 -3.28
CA ILE A 135 -0.26 3.46 -3.64
C ILE A 135 -0.35 3.84 -5.12
N LYS A 136 -1.11 3.03 -5.87
CA LYS A 136 -1.37 3.17 -7.31
C LYS A 136 -2.59 2.35 -7.71
N PRO A 137 -3.20 2.57 -8.90
CA PRO A 137 -4.39 1.83 -9.33
C PRO A 137 -4.22 0.31 -9.33
N ALA A 138 -3.07 -0.21 -9.71
CA ALA A 138 -2.79 -1.65 -9.74
C ALA A 138 -2.79 -2.29 -8.33
N ASN A 139 -2.57 -1.51 -7.27
CA ASN A 139 -2.58 -1.95 -5.89
C ASN A 139 -3.90 -1.67 -5.15
N VAL A 140 -4.96 -1.30 -5.88
CA VAL A 140 -6.31 -1.12 -5.35
C VAL A 140 -7.26 -2.03 -6.11
N VAL A 141 -8.00 -2.88 -5.41
CA VAL A 141 -9.02 -3.77 -6.00
C VAL A 141 -10.40 -3.31 -5.56
N LEU A 142 -11.28 -3.14 -6.54
CA LEU A 142 -12.70 -2.87 -6.31
C LEU A 142 -13.45 -4.18 -6.15
N THR A 143 -14.08 -4.35 -5.00
CA THR A 143 -14.86 -5.53 -4.62
C THR A 143 -16.33 -5.16 -4.43
N ALA A 144 -17.19 -6.14 -4.26
CA ALA A 144 -18.59 -5.91 -3.90
C ALA A 144 -18.74 -5.18 -2.53
N SER A 145 -17.76 -5.29 -1.64
CA SER A 145 -17.76 -4.64 -0.31
C SER A 145 -16.98 -3.32 -0.24
N GLY A 146 -16.40 -2.86 -1.36
CA GLY A 146 -15.61 -1.63 -1.43
C GLY A 146 -14.20 -1.85 -1.94
N ALA A 147 -13.37 -0.80 -1.90
CA ALA A 147 -11.98 -0.86 -2.32
C ALA A 147 -11.10 -1.52 -1.26
N LYS A 148 -10.14 -2.33 -1.69
CA LYS A 148 -9.10 -2.92 -0.85
C LYS A 148 -7.71 -2.61 -1.37
N ILE A 149 -6.84 -2.17 -0.48
CA ILE A 149 -5.41 -1.97 -0.74
C ILE A 149 -4.74 -3.34 -0.72
N LEU A 150 -4.00 -3.63 -1.79
CA LEU A 150 -3.12 -4.79 -1.90
C LEU A 150 -1.69 -4.43 -1.49
N ASP A 151 -0.87 -5.43 -1.28
CA ASP A 151 0.59 -5.45 -1.43
C ASP A 151 1.36 -4.38 -0.64
N PHE A 152 1.65 -4.69 0.62
CA PHE A 152 2.57 -3.93 1.47
C PHE A 152 4.06 -4.26 1.18
N GLY A 153 4.39 -4.76 -0.04
CA GLY A 153 5.71 -5.27 -0.43
C GLY A 153 6.86 -4.27 -0.33
N VAL A 154 6.53 -3.00 -0.38
CA VAL A 154 7.49 -1.91 -0.18
C VAL A 154 7.23 -1.10 1.09
N ALA A 155 6.31 -1.56 1.95
CA ALA A 155 5.97 -0.87 3.19
C ALA A 155 7.18 -0.73 4.12
N ALA A 156 7.22 0.39 4.84
CA ALA A 156 8.23 0.67 5.85
C ALA A 156 7.60 1.16 7.16
N ARG A 157 8.36 1.06 8.24
CA ARG A 157 7.99 1.74 9.49
C ARG A 157 8.24 3.24 9.33
N ILE A 158 7.37 4.05 9.92
CA ILE A 158 7.57 5.50 9.99
C ILE A 158 8.98 5.80 10.53
N GLY A 159 9.69 6.71 9.85
CA GLY A 159 11.05 7.11 10.22
C GLY A 159 12.18 6.21 9.69
N GLN A 160 11.88 5.08 9.06
CA GLN A 160 12.92 4.29 8.39
C GLN A 160 13.38 4.95 7.09
N PRO A 161 14.64 4.71 6.63
CA PRO A 161 15.11 5.20 5.34
C PRO A 161 14.18 4.81 4.20
N ASP A 162 13.96 5.73 3.28
CA ASP A 162 13.04 5.52 2.15
C ASP A 162 13.74 4.90 0.92
N GLN A 163 15.07 4.93 0.90
CA GLN A 163 15.90 4.32 -0.14
C GLN A 163 16.55 3.03 0.35
N LEU A 164 16.81 2.12 -0.57
CA LEU A 164 17.65 0.96 -0.33
C LEU A 164 19.12 1.38 -0.12
N PRO A 165 19.96 0.50 0.48
CA PRO A 165 21.38 0.80 0.70
C PRO A 165 22.16 1.20 -0.57
N ASP A 166 21.74 0.68 -1.73
CA ASP A 166 22.32 1.00 -3.05
C ASP A 166 21.81 2.32 -3.64
N GLY A 167 20.94 3.04 -2.92
CA GLY A 167 20.30 4.27 -3.38
C GLY A 167 19.07 4.07 -4.26
N THR A 168 18.67 2.83 -4.50
CA THR A 168 17.46 2.52 -5.29
C THR A 168 16.21 3.02 -4.55
N LEU A 169 15.39 3.81 -5.24
CA LEU A 169 14.11 4.28 -4.74
C LEU A 169 13.03 3.26 -5.05
N MET A 170 12.30 2.84 -4.03
CA MET A 170 11.20 1.89 -4.17
C MET A 170 9.90 2.61 -4.49
N GLY A 171 9.04 1.99 -5.29
CA GLY A 171 7.73 2.52 -5.67
C GLY A 171 7.62 2.82 -7.16
N THR A 172 6.48 3.33 -7.57
CA THR A 172 6.16 3.61 -8.97
C THR A 172 6.37 5.09 -9.25
N PRO A 173 7.25 5.49 -10.20
CA PRO A 173 7.61 6.89 -10.47
C PRO A 173 6.41 7.84 -10.57
N ALA A 174 5.32 7.42 -11.21
CA ALA A 174 4.12 8.23 -11.42
C ALA A 174 3.37 8.65 -10.14
N TYR A 175 3.66 8.04 -8.99
CA TYR A 175 2.97 8.28 -7.70
C TYR A 175 3.92 8.66 -6.57
N LEU A 176 5.19 8.89 -6.89
CA LEU A 176 6.22 9.21 -5.90
C LEU A 176 6.07 10.63 -5.35
N ALA A 177 5.98 10.76 -4.04
CA ALA A 177 6.00 12.06 -3.39
C ALA A 177 7.35 12.76 -3.53
N PRO A 178 7.39 14.11 -3.65
CA PRO A 178 8.62 14.88 -3.86
C PRO A 178 9.71 14.59 -2.83
N GLU A 179 9.36 14.53 -1.54
CA GLU A 179 10.30 14.28 -0.43
C GLU A 179 10.96 12.91 -0.50
N ARG A 180 10.34 11.95 -1.18
CA ARG A 180 10.92 10.62 -1.38
C ARG A 180 12.05 10.62 -2.41
N LEU A 181 12.12 11.62 -3.27
CA LEU A 181 13.20 11.82 -4.24
C LEU A 181 14.47 12.37 -3.59
N GLU A 182 14.34 12.84 -2.35
CA GLU A 182 15.44 13.23 -1.50
C GLU A 182 15.75 12.09 -0.52
N ARG A 183 16.91 12.10 0.12
CA ARG A 183 17.26 11.05 1.10
C ARG A 183 16.47 11.24 2.39
N GLY A 184 15.16 11.04 2.30
CA GLY A 184 14.24 11.18 3.42
C GLY A 184 13.93 9.88 4.14
N THR A 185 12.98 9.96 5.07
CA THR A 185 12.44 8.83 5.80
C THR A 185 10.97 8.61 5.43
N ALA A 186 10.52 7.35 5.51
CA ALA A 186 9.14 6.98 5.25
C ALA A 186 8.18 7.75 6.17
N ALA A 187 7.25 8.48 5.57
CA ALA A 187 6.28 9.31 6.28
C ALA A 187 4.86 9.13 5.69
N PRO A 188 3.81 9.16 6.53
CA PRO A 188 2.42 9.05 6.10
C PRO A 188 2.01 10.01 4.99
N ALA A 189 2.57 11.22 4.98
CA ALA A 189 2.29 12.25 3.98
C ALA A 189 2.64 11.81 2.55
N ALA A 190 3.60 10.88 2.37
CA ALA A 190 3.93 10.34 1.06
C ALA A 190 2.80 9.47 0.47
N ASP A 191 2.12 8.68 1.30
CA ASP A 191 0.94 7.91 0.88
C ASP A 191 -0.23 8.83 0.54
N VAL A 192 -0.44 9.89 1.32
CA VAL A 192 -1.48 10.90 1.03
C VAL A 192 -1.26 11.58 -0.32
N TYR A 193 0.00 11.91 -0.64
CA TYR A 193 0.35 12.44 -1.95
C TYR A 193 -0.02 11.45 -3.07
N ALA A 194 0.31 10.18 -2.91
CA ALA A 194 -0.04 9.14 -3.87
C ALA A 194 -1.56 8.99 -4.04
N VAL A 195 -2.35 9.12 -2.96
CA VAL A 195 -3.82 9.17 -3.05
C VAL A 195 -4.29 10.42 -3.80
N GLY A 196 -3.63 11.57 -3.62
CA GLY A 196 -3.90 12.78 -4.40
C GLY A 196 -3.71 12.56 -5.90
N VAL A 197 -2.61 11.89 -6.31
CA VAL A 197 -2.37 11.50 -7.71
C VAL A 197 -3.43 10.52 -8.18
N LEU A 198 -3.78 9.53 -7.36
CA LEU A 198 -4.82 8.54 -7.65
C LEU A 198 -6.18 9.19 -7.87
N LEU A 199 -6.60 10.10 -6.98
CA LEU A 199 -7.86 10.82 -7.09
C LEU A 199 -7.90 11.67 -8.36
N TYR A 200 -6.84 12.43 -8.64
CA TYR A 200 -6.73 13.21 -9.88
C TYR A 200 -6.89 12.31 -11.11
N GLN A 201 -6.21 11.17 -11.12
CA GLN A 201 -6.25 10.22 -12.22
C GLN A 201 -7.63 9.56 -12.37
N CYS A 202 -8.30 9.18 -11.28
CA CYS A 202 -9.65 8.67 -11.30
C CYS A 202 -10.63 9.69 -11.90
N LEU A 203 -10.50 10.96 -11.52
CA LEU A 203 -11.37 12.04 -11.98
C LEU A 203 -11.16 12.45 -13.45
N THR A 204 -9.92 12.32 -13.97
CA THR A 204 -9.54 12.88 -15.27
C THR A 204 -9.12 11.84 -16.31
N GLY A 205 -8.89 10.60 -15.90
CA GLY A 205 -8.32 9.54 -16.74
C GLY A 205 -6.82 9.71 -17.05
N ARG A 206 -6.14 10.72 -16.48
CA ARG A 206 -4.72 11.03 -16.74
C ARG A 206 -3.98 11.47 -15.49
N LEU A 207 -2.67 11.36 -15.53
CA LEU A 207 -1.81 11.86 -14.46
C LEU A 207 -1.80 13.39 -14.39
N PRO A 208 -1.51 13.99 -13.21
CA PRO A 208 -1.45 15.44 -13.04
C PRO A 208 -0.36 16.14 -13.88
N TRP A 209 0.64 15.38 -14.34
CA TRP A 209 1.73 15.91 -15.15
C TRP A 209 1.88 15.12 -16.45
N PRO A 210 2.01 15.81 -17.59
CA PRO A 210 2.40 15.17 -18.84
C PRO A 210 3.89 14.82 -18.78
N ALA A 211 4.22 13.54 -18.80
CA ALA A 211 5.59 13.05 -18.83
C ALA A 211 5.66 11.78 -19.68
N ASN A 212 6.69 11.66 -20.50
CA ASN A 212 6.90 10.52 -21.38
C ASN A 212 8.01 9.58 -20.87
N THR A 213 8.78 10.01 -19.88
CA THR A 213 9.84 9.22 -19.24
C THR A 213 9.76 9.32 -17.73
N ASP A 214 10.29 8.33 -17.02
CA ASP A 214 10.36 8.34 -15.57
C ASP A 214 11.15 9.55 -15.05
N GLU A 215 12.22 9.95 -15.73
CA GLU A 215 13.01 11.12 -15.35
C GLU A 215 12.19 12.42 -15.42
N GLN A 216 11.42 12.61 -16.50
CA GLN A 216 10.50 13.75 -16.63
C GLN A 216 9.43 13.73 -15.54
N MET A 217 8.89 12.55 -15.21
CA MET A 217 7.91 12.38 -14.17
C MET A 217 8.49 12.73 -12.79
N LEU A 218 9.68 12.23 -12.46
CA LEU A 218 10.35 12.55 -11.20
C LEU A 218 10.69 14.05 -11.08
N HIS A 219 11.10 14.67 -12.19
CA HIS A 219 11.31 16.12 -12.24
C HIS A 219 10.00 16.88 -11.98
N ALA A 220 8.90 16.46 -12.60
CA ALA A 220 7.58 17.09 -12.41
C ALA A 220 7.08 16.97 -10.96
N HIS A 221 7.23 15.79 -10.34
CA HIS A 221 6.93 15.61 -8.93
C HIS A 221 7.72 16.56 -8.02
N ARG A 222 8.99 16.80 -8.35
CA ARG A 222 9.86 17.68 -7.54
C ARG A 222 9.51 19.15 -7.68
N SER A 223 9.27 19.64 -8.88
CA SER A 223 9.31 21.09 -9.18
C SER A 223 8.12 21.65 -9.95
N MET A 224 7.28 20.82 -10.60
CA MET A 224 6.19 21.34 -11.41
C MET A 224 4.85 21.33 -10.60
N PRO A 225 4.04 22.40 -10.68
CA PRO A 225 2.68 22.34 -10.14
C PRO A 225 1.86 21.29 -10.90
N PRO A 226 0.89 20.62 -10.26
CA PRO A 226 -0.03 19.75 -10.96
C PRO A 226 -0.89 20.55 -11.94
N ALA A 227 -1.28 19.92 -13.05
CA ALA A 227 -2.27 20.52 -13.93
C ALA A 227 -3.58 20.77 -13.13
N PRO A 228 -4.27 21.89 -13.33
CA PRO A 228 -5.53 22.15 -12.66
C PRO A 228 -6.55 21.09 -13.03
N LEU A 229 -7.44 20.75 -12.10
CA LEU A 229 -8.58 19.90 -12.38
C LEU A 229 -9.49 20.59 -13.42
N PRO A 230 -9.94 19.89 -14.46
CA PRO A 230 -10.93 20.42 -15.37
C PRO A 230 -12.27 20.60 -14.63
N THR A 231 -13.18 21.37 -15.20
CA THR A 231 -14.55 21.44 -14.70
C THR A 231 -15.22 20.08 -14.84
N ILE A 232 -15.59 19.46 -13.73
CA ILE A 232 -16.31 18.18 -13.67
C ILE A 232 -17.69 18.45 -13.12
N ALA A 233 -18.71 18.04 -13.87
CA ALA A 233 -20.11 18.28 -13.50
C ALA A 233 -20.45 17.66 -12.14
N GLY A 234 -20.96 18.47 -11.22
CA GLY A 234 -21.39 18.03 -9.90
C GLY A 234 -20.26 17.70 -8.92
N LEU A 235 -19.00 17.90 -9.27
CA LEU A 235 -17.87 17.72 -8.33
C LEU A 235 -17.93 18.81 -7.26
N PRO A 236 -18.05 18.45 -5.97
CA PRO A 236 -17.98 19.43 -4.88
C PRO A 236 -16.62 20.11 -4.80
N GLU A 237 -16.61 21.40 -4.44
CA GLU A 237 -15.39 22.21 -4.33
C GLU A 237 -14.42 21.61 -3.30
N GLU A 238 -14.93 21.13 -2.18
CA GLU A 238 -14.14 20.49 -1.12
C GLU A 238 -13.42 19.22 -1.58
N VAL A 239 -13.95 18.47 -2.56
CA VAL A 239 -13.29 17.30 -3.16
C VAL A 239 -12.15 17.76 -4.08
N ALA A 240 -12.36 18.82 -4.86
CA ALA A 240 -11.33 19.39 -5.72
C ALA A 240 -10.19 20.00 -4.90
N GLU A 241 -10.52 20.70 -3.80
CA GLU A 241 -9.56 21.25 -2.84
C GLU A 241 -8.75 20.13 -2.16
N MET A 242 -9.43 19.04 -1.72
CA MET A 242 -8.77 17.89 -1.11
C MET A 242 -7.78 17.23 -2.07
N CYS A 243 -8.14 17.07 -3.34
CA CYS A 243 -7.24 16.58 -4.38
C CYS A 243 -6.01 17.48 -4.51
N THR A 244 -6.21 18.79 -4.61
CA THR A 244 -5.12 19.77 -4.77
C THR A 244 -4.22 19.84 -3.53
N ALA A 245 -4.81 19.86 -2.33
CA ALA A 245 -4.07 19.88 -1.07
C ALA A 245 -3.21 18.62 -0.88
N SER A 246 -3.73 17.45 -1.27
CA SER A 246 -2.96 16.20 -1.23
C SER A 246 -1.75 16.22 -2.17
N LEU A 247 -1.79 16.98 -3.26
CA LEU A 247 -0.69 17.16 -4.22
C LEU A 247 0.31 18.26 -3.84
N SER A 248 0.17 18.87 -2.66
CA SER A 248 1.14 19.86 -2.16
C SER A 248 2.56 19.29 -2.18
N LYS A 249 3.53 20.12 -2.59
CA LYS A 249 4.94 19.72 -2.57
C LYS A 249 5.48 19.65 -1.14
N LEU A 250 4.91 20.42 -0.21
CA LEU A 250 5.27 20.43 1.20
C LEU A 250 4.45 19.35 1.94
N PRO A 251 5.10 18.34 2.55
CA PRO A 251 4.41 17.25 3.24
C PRO A 251 3.48 17.73 4.37
N GLU A 252 3.90 18.77 5.09
CA GLU A 252 3.15 19.36 6.21
C GLU A 252 1.90 20.14 5.79
N ALA A 253 1.81 20.53 4.52
CA ALA A 253 0.63 21.19 3.97
C ALA A 253 -0.44 20.21 3.49
N ARG A 254 -0.12 18.91 3.44
CA ARG A 254 -1.07 17.86 3.03
C ARG A 254 -2.00 17.50 4.18
N PRO A 255 -3.25 17.08 3.89
CA PRO A 255 -4.13 16.53 4.89
C PRO A 255 -3.55 15.23 5.47
N THR A 256 -4.04 14.83 6.64
CA THR A 256 -3.77 13.48 7.16
C THR A 256 -4.61 12.45 6.40
N SER A 257 -4.21 11.17 6.39
CA SER A 257 -5.03 10.09 5.82
C SER A 257 -6.41 9.99 6.45
N VAL A 258 -6.54 10.31 7.74
CA VAL A 258 -7.82 10.41 8.46
C VAL A 258 -8.68 11.55 7.89
N ALA A 259 -8.12 12.75 7.77
CA ALA A 259 -8.85 13.91 7.26
C ALA A 259 -9.31 13.68 5.80
N LEU A 260 -8.43 13.13 4.96
CA LEU A 260 -8.75 12.76 3.58
C LEU A 260 -9.91 11.74 3.52
N ALA A 261 -9.83 10.66 4.30
CA ALA A 261 -10.86 9.63 4.34
C ALA A 261 -12.22 10.18 4.76
N LEU A 262 -12.26 10.97 5.84
CA LEU A 262 -13.51 11.50 6.40
C LEU A 262 -14.15 12.54 5.48
N LEU A 263 -13.37 13.45 4.89
CA LEU A 263 -13.90 14.47 3.99
C LEU A 263 -14.47 13.83 2.72
N LEU A 264 -13.72 12.94 2.06
CA LEU A 264 -14.20 12.27 0.86
C LEU A 264 -15.42 11.38 1.15
N SER A 265 -15.43 10.67 2.29
CA SER A 265 -16.56 9.87 2.76
C SER A 265 -17.83 10.72 2.92
N ALA A 266 -17.70 11.88 3.56
CA ALA A 266 -18.82 12.80 3.75
C ALA A 266 -19.34 13.36 2.41
N ALA A 267 -18.45 13.70 1.48
CA ALA A 267 -18.82 14.24 0.17
C ALA A 267 -19.62 13.24 -0.70
N VAL A 268 -19.35 11.93 -0.55
CA VAL A 268 -20.04 10.87 -1.33
C VAL A 268 -21.10 10.11 -0.52
N ASP A 269 -21.38 10.54 0.71
CA ASP A 269 -22.33 9.90 1.64
C ASP A 269 -22.12 8.37 1.82
N VAL A 270 -20.86 7.95 1.96
CA VAL A 270 -20.50 6.55 2.17
C VAL A 270 -19.67 6.41 3.44
N PRO A 271 -20.12 5.62 4.43
CA PRO A 271 -19.37 5.46 5.67
C PRO A 271 -18.05 4.72 5.45
N VAL A 272 -16.98 5.21 6.08
CA VAL A 272 -15.68 4.56 6.12
C VAL A 272 -15.29 4.22 7.55
N HIS A 273 -14.55 3.14 7.71
CA HIS A 273 -14.01 2.76 9.02
C HIS A 273 -12.67 3.45 9.24
N VAL A 274 -12.63 4.47 10.09
CA VAL A 274 -11.38 5.08 10.53
C VAL A 274 -11.12 4.66 11.98
N PRO A 275 -10.05 3.90 12.25
CA PRO A 275 -9.74 3.51 13.62
C PRO A 275 -9.53 4.74 14.51
N PRO A 276 -9.96 4.69 15.78
CA PRO A 276 -9.64 5.76 16.72
C PRO A 276 -8.11 5.92 16.80
N VAL A 277 -7.64 7.16 16.85
CA VAL A 277 -6.20 7.45 17.01
C VAL A 277 -5.76 6.86 18.34
N LEU A 278 -5.16 5.67 18.30
CA LEU A 278 -4.52 5.09 19.46
C LEU A 278 -3.31 5.98 19.77
N ARG A 279 -3.34 6.70 20.90
CA ARG A 279 -2.12 7.33 21.41
C ARG A 279 -1.08 6.24 21.53
N PRO A 280 0.15 6.44 21.02
CA PRO A 280 1.21 5.46 21.18
C PRO A 280 1.30 5.13 22.68
N MET A 281 1.10 3.87 23.03
CA MET A 281 1.38 3.41 24.40
C MET A 281 2.85 3.72 24.65
N PRO A 282 3.20 4.37 25.77
CA PRO A 282 4.59 4.56 26.12
C PRO A 282 5.25 3.18 26.16
N VAL A 283 6.30 3.01 25.38
CA VAL A 283 7.15 1.82 25.44
C VAL A 283 7.67 1.77 26.87
N LYS A 284 7.25 0.80 27.65
CA LYS A 284 7.86 0.54 28.96
C LYS A 284 9.26 0.05 28.69
N ASP A 285 10.25 0.92 28.92
CA ASP A 285 11.70 0.59 28.90
C ASP A 285 12.14 -0.27 30.10
N ASP A 286 11.24 -0.99 30.75
CA ASP A 286 11.48 -1.65 32.04
C ASP A 286 11.94 -3.11 31.95
N ALA A 287 12.40 -3.61 30.80
CA ALA A 287 12.84 -5.01 30.71
C ALA A 287 14.35 -5.23 30.56
N LEU A 288 15.17 -4.16 30.45
CA LEU A 288 16.61 -4.33 30.23
C LEU A 288 17.49 -4.06 31.48
N HIS A 289 16.96 -3.49 32.56
CA HIS A 289 17.75 -3.20 33.78
C HIS A 289 17.64 -4.27 34.87
N ALA A 290 16.64 -5.15 34.81
CA ALA A 290 16.48 -6.21 35.81
C ALA A 290 17.36 -7.46 35.60
N ALA A 291 17.96 -7.60 34.41
CA ALA A 291 18.80 -8.76 34.10
C ALA A 291 20.29 -8.59 34.42
N THR A 292 20.74 -7.37 34.74
CA THR A 292 22.17 -7.10 34.99
C THR A 292 22.56 -7.15 36.49
N GLU A 293 21.57 -7.09 37.39
CA GLU A 293 21.83 -7.18 38.84
C GLU A 293 21.80 -8.62 39.42
N ALA A 294 21.40 -9.62 38.64
CA ALA A 294 21.28 -10.99 39.11
C ALA A 294 22.55 -11.87 38.86
N ILE A 295 23.66 -11.31 38.35
CA ILE A 295 24.91 -12.05 38.08
C ILE A 295 26.08 -11.50 38.91
N SER A 296 25.81 -10.85 40.01
CA SER A 296 26.87 -10.45 40.97
C SER A 296 26.43 -10.77 42.40
N VAL A 297 26.37 -12.07 42.72
CA VAL A 297 26.59 -12.63 44.07
C VAL A 297 27.20 -14.03 43.92
#